data_e1ace668ff648aa231b8842e6f347210
#
_entry.id   e1ace668ff648aa231b8842e6f347210
#
_cell.length_a   1.000
_cell.length_b   1.000
_cell.length_c   1.000
_cell.angle_alpha   90.00
_cell.angle_beta   90.00
_cell.angle_gamma   90.00
#
_symmetry.space_group_name_H-M   'P 1'
#
loop_
_entity.id
_entity.type
_entity.pdbx_description
1 polymer ?
#
loop_
_entity_poly.entity_id
_entity_poly.type
_entity_poly.pdbx_seq_one_letter_code
_entity_poly.pdbx_strand_id
1 'polypeptide(L)'
;VYQPLKVFLRVRPFSIAELESHESQGCVTIEDAQTVILNAPKESSAMKNSERGIGHAVHRFTFSQVFGPETTQSEFFESSMKEIVRAYVNGVNGLVFTYGVTNAGKTFTIQGTSKDLGILPRSLDVIFNHIRERHYPKMNFKPYLSNDVKKLEDAQVKQEEALKTAILASLKEVSDQILPCYWMKLPKAVLHPSNLLEKNFVPLDIHRTNTHQRTQASVWVSFCEIYNEYVYDLLNVLSSKTQRRRVLRICEDQEGNSYIKDLKWINVQSTEEACKILKIGNKNRSFACTRMNDQSSRSHSIFSIRLLKLTDEQQPRVLGVSELSFCDLAGSERCNKTHVFGDRLKEAGNINNSLHILGKCIAALKQNQNPKMKPSYIPFRESKLTRLFQPFFCGKGKACMIVNINQHASTYDETLHVMKFSAIARQVIQTILPKSFGDFSPKLIGGDGKPIMHLDANTSVDDFPDSTETSAEEEVDITILSHEDLLKTAENLKEKLVAERQSKLLLEVKIRKEMAEAMFRQLLETEEAWRQVVFHNRLEDMKDSYEEKLESKFEMYKEAIKKHAYMCAMEQIEDHYVPIEEFLAEQEKVE
;
A
#
# COMPACT_ATOMS: atom_id res chain seq x y z
N VAL A 1 -19.52 12.32 -1.47
CA VAL A 1 -19.41 12.49 0.00
C VAL A 1 -18.00 12.91 0.34
N TYR A 2 -17.86 14.03 1.08
CA TYR A 2 -16.58 14.53 1.57
C TYR A 2 -16.36 13.96 2.98
N GLN A 3 -15.29 13.21 3.17
CA GLN A 3 -14.94 12.64 4.48
C GLN A 3 -13.43 12.80 4.75
N PRO A 4 -13.02 13.17 5.98
CA PRO A 4 -11.61 13.15 6.32
C PRO A 4 -11.08 11.71 6.28
N LEU A 5 -9.81 11.56 5.92
CA LEU A 5 -9.12 10.27 5.99
C LEU A 5 -9.21 9.73 7.41
N LYS A 6 -9.74 8.53 7.57
CA LYS A 6 -9.77 7.86 8.88
C LYS A 6 -8.34 7.45 9.23
N VAL A 7 -7.84 7.99 10.33
CA VAL A 7 -6.50 7.67 10.86
C VAL A 7 -6.67 7.18 12.29
N PHE A 8 -6.44 5.91 12.51
CA PHE A 8 -6.51 5.25 13.81
C PHE A 8 -5.10 5.09 14.38
N LEU A 9 -4.94 5.31 15.67
CA LEU A 9 -3.70 5.02 16.37
C LEU A 9 -3.88 3.77 17.23
N ARG A 10 -2.95 2.83 17.13
CA ARG A 10 -2.87 1.65 17.98
C ARG A 10 -1.52 1.60 18.69
N VAL A 11 -1.55 1.60 20.01
CA VAL A 11 -0.37 1.50 20.88
C VAL A 11 -0.13 0.04 21.21
N ARG A 12 1.06 -0.47 20.91
CA ARG A 12 1.45 -1.84 21.23
C ARG A 12 1.79 -1.97 22.72
N PRO A 13 1.32 -3.03 23.43
CA PRO A 13 1.78 -3.31 24.77
C PRO A 13 3.29 -3.63 24.79
N PHE A 14 3.95 -3.43 25.92
CA PHE A 14 5.29 -3.95 26.15
C PHE A 14 5.27 -5.48 26.19
N SER A 15 6.27 -6.12 25.62
CA SER A 15 6.53 -7.54 25.82
C SER A 15 7.16 -7.78 27.20
N ILE A 16 7.14 -9.02 27.68
CA ILE A 16 7.77 -9.39 28.96
C ILE A 16 9.26 -9.02 28.96
N ALA A 17 9.98 -9.34 27.88
CA ALA A 17 11.40 -9.02 27.75
C ALA A 17 11.69 -7.51 27.76
N GLU A 18 10.78 -6.71 27.20
CA GLU A 18 10.88 -5.24 27.18
C GLU A 18 10.61 -4.64 28.58
N LEU A 19 9.72 -5.24 29.36
CA LEU A 19 9.48 -4.85 30.76
C LEU A 19 10.69 -5.16 31.65
N GLU A 20 11.35 -6.30 31.40
CA GLU A 20 12.56 -6.71 32.11
C GLU A 20 13.78 -5.84 31.77
N SER A 21 13.83 -5.23 30.60
CA SER A 21 14.91 -4.33 30.16
C SER A 21 14.91 -2.96 30.83
N HIS A 22 13.92 -2.66 31.69
CA HIS A 22 13.74 -1.37 32.39
C HIS A 22 13.72 -0.14 31.48
N GLU A 23 13.28 -0.27 30.21
CA GLU A 23 13.07 0.90 29.36
C GLU A 23 12.02 1.85 29.96
N SER A 24 12.24 3.17 29.78
CA SER A 24 11.32 4.19 30.25
C SER A 24 9.95 4.05 29.58
N GLN A 25 8.91 3.91 30.39
CA GLN A 25 7.52 3.70 29.95
C GLN A 25 6.70 5.01 29.87
N GLY A 26 7.30 6.15 30.19
CA GLY A 26 6.58 7.44 30.29
C GLY A 26 6.52 8.26 29.00
N CYS A 27 6.97 7.71 27.86
CA CYS A 27 7.09 8.49 26.61
C CYS A 27 5.74 8.68 25.90
N VAL A 28 4.76 7.81 26.12
CA VAL A 28 3.45 7.84 25.46
C VAL A 28 2.36 7.85 26.52
N THR A 29 1.50 8.87 26.51
CA THR A 29 0.37 9.01 27.42
C THR A 29 -0.90 9.16 26.61
N ILE A 30 -1.89 8.28 26.79
CA ILE A 30 -3.22 8.42 26.18
C ILE A 30 -4.04 9.35 27.07
N GLU A 31 -4.43 10.49 26.53
CA GLU A 31 -5.22 11.51 27.24
C GLU A 31 -6.72 11.21 27.18
N ASP A 32 -7.20 10.84 26.00
CA ASP A 32 -8.59 10.47 25.75
C ASP A 32 -8.71 9.52 24.54
N ALA A 33 -9.93 9.18 24.13
CA ALA A 33 -10.20 8.28 23.01
C ALA A 33 -9.69 8.78 21.64
N GLN A 34 -9.25 10.03 21.53
CA GLN A 34 -8.76 10.61 20.28
C GLN A 34 -7.39 11.27 20.41
N THR A 35 -6.91 11.49 21.64
CA THR A 35 -5.73 12.31 21.91
C THR A 35 -4.64 11.52 22.61
N VAL A 36 -3.41 11.68 22.13
CA VAL A 36 -2.21 11.11 22.74
C VAL A 36 -1.15 12.20 22.91
N ILE A 37 -0.43 12.11 24.00
CA ILE A 37 0.69 12.99 24.34
C ILE A 37 1.99 12.20 24.26
N LEU A 38 2.96 12.73 23.55
CA LEU A 38 4.33 12.24 23.53
C LEU A 38 5.22 13.11 24.41
N ASN A 39 5.88 12.50 25.39
CA ASN A 39 6.84 13.14 26.27
C ASN A 39 8.26 12.73 25.87
N ALA A 40 9.09 13.70 25.52
CA ALA A 40 10.44 13.43 25.05
C ALA A 40 11.33 12.89 26.19
N PRO A 41 11.94 11.71 26.06
CA PRO A 41 12.92 11.22 27.02
C PRO A 41 14.21 12.05 26.96
N LYS A 42 14.94 12.13 28.07
CA LYS A 42 16.13 13.00 28.24
C LYS A 42 17.18 12.83 27.13
N GLU A 43 17.37 11.62 26.65
CA GLU A 43 18.38 11.27 25.63
C GLU A 43 17.92 11.53 24.19
N SER A 44 16.64 11.83 23.97
CA SER A 44 16.08 12.04 22.63
C SER A 44 16.60 13.32 21.97
N SER A 45 16.65 13.30 20.64
CA SER A 45 16.95 14.50 19.84
C SER A 45 15.91 15.61 20.07
N ALA A 46 14.66 15.23 20.32
CA ALA A 46 13.58 16.16 20.60
C ALA A 46 13.81 16.93 21.92
N MET A 47 14.28 16.25 22.98
CA MET A 47 14.61 16.91 24.26
C MET A 47 15.81 17.85 24.10
N LYS A 48 16.90 17.37 23.48
CA LYS A 48 18.10 18.18 23.21
C LYS A 48 17.79 19.45 22.40
N ASN A 49 16.88 19.35 21.44
CA ASN A 49 16.42 20.50 20.66
C ASN A 49 15.56 21.45 21.50
N SER A 50 14.69 20.92 22.38
CA SER A 50 13.88 21.72 23.30
C SER A 50 14.75 22.51 24.29
N GLU A 51 15.79 21.90 24.86
CA GLU A 51 16.76 22.55 25.73
C GLU A 51 17.52 23.68 25.03
N ARG A 52 17.69 23.59 23.71
CA ARG A 52 18.29 24.63 22.87
C ARG A 52 17.30 25.71 22.41
N GLY A 53 16.04 25.65 22.84
CA GLY A 53 14.97 26.54 22.38
C GLY A 53 14.46 26.26 20.95
N ILE A 54 14.84 25.13 20.36
CA ILE A 54 14.49 24.74 18.97
C ILE A 54 13.46 23.61 19.00
N GLY A 55 12.29 23.80 19.57
CA GLY A 55 11.24 22.77 19.57
C GLY A 55 10.58 22.59 20.93
N HIS A 56 9.81 21.51 21.04
CA HIS A 56 9.02 21.19 22.24
C HIS A 56 9.38 19.81 22.77
N ALA A 57 9.45 19.66 24.08
CA ALA A 57 9.63 18.37 24.75
C ALA A 57 8.34 17.56 24.81
N VAL A 58 7.18 18.23 24.75
CA VAL A 58 5.85 17.62 24.80
C VAL A 58 5.11 17.89 23.49
N HIS A 59 4.55 16.83 22.90
CA HIS A 59 3.78 16.92 21.67
C HIS A 59 2.42 16.27 21.85
N ARG A 60 1.36 16.96 21.45
CA ARG A 60 -0.02 16.48 21.50
C ARG A 60 -0.51 16.19 20.09
N PHE A 61 -1.07 14.99 19.87
CA PHE A 61 -1.59 14.53 18.59
C PHE A 61 -3.02 14.01 18.74
N THR A 62 -3.83 14.25 17.71
CA THR A 62 -5.22 13.78 17.67
C THR A 62 -5.45 12.86 16.48
N PHE A 63 -6.27 11.81 16.68
CA PHE A 63 -6.59 10.76 15.73
C PHE A 63 -8.12 10.62 15.57
N SER A 64 -8.56 9.80 14.62
CA SER A 64 -9.98 9.43 14.53
C SER A 64 -10.40 8.63 15.78
N GLN A 65 -9.51 7.77 16.25
CA GLN A 65 -9.61 7.06 17.54
C GLN A 65 -8.23 6.54 17.95
N VAL A 66 -7.97 6.50 19.25
CA VAL A 66 -6.76 5.94 19.86
C VAL A 66 -7.14 4.64 20.56
N PHE A 67 -6.35 3.60 20.33
CA PHE A 67 -6.50 2.29 20.95
C PHE A 67 -5.28 2.01 21.81
N GLY A 68 -5.50 1.79 23.10
CA GLY A 68 -4.47 1.51 24.10
C GLY A 68 -3.90 0.08 24.01
N PRO A 69 -2.87 -0.18 24.82
CA PRO A 69 -2.20 -1.48 24.84
C PRO A 69 -3.12 -2.66 25.21
N GLU A 70 -4.17 -2.40 25.98
CA GLU A 70 -5.17 -3.36 26.45
C GLU A 70 -6.21 -3.75 25.38
N THR A 71 -6.29 -2.99 24.28
CA THR A 71 -7.33 -3.18 23.25
C THR A 71 -7.14 -4.51 22.52
N THR A 72 -8.13 -5.36 22.56
CA THR A 72 -8.17 -6.64 21.85
C THR A 72 -8.31 -6.46 20.34
N GLN A 73 -7.99 -7.49 19.55
CA GLN A 73 -8.19 -7.48 18.09
C GLN A 73 -9.67 -7.35 17.72
N SER A 74 -10.56 -7.92 18.54
CA SER A 74 -12.00 -7.85 18.30
C SER A 74 -12.54 -6.43 18.47
N GLU A 75 -12.21 -5.78 19.57
CA GLU A 75 -12.61 -4.39 19.85
C GLU A 75 -12.04 -3.44 18.81
N PHE A 76 -10.77 -3.65 18.44
CA PHE A 76 -10.14 -2.85 17.39
C PHE A 76 -10.88 -3.02 16.04
N PHE A 77 -11.21 -4.26 15.65
CA PHE A 77 -11.94 -4.54 14.42
C PHE A 77 -13.33 -3.88 14.40
N GLU A 78 -14.12 -4.04 15.47
CA GLU A 78 -15.47 -3.48 15.57
C GLU A 78 -15.48 -1.95 15.40
N SER A 79 -14.52 -1.28 16.02
CA SER A 79 -14.47 0.19 16.02
C SER A 79 -13.85 0.77 14.74
N SER A 80 -12.89 0.07 14.11
CA SER A 80 -12.12 0.63 12.98
C SER A 80 -12.58 0.13 11.61
N MET A 81 -12.94 -1.17 11.48
CA MET A 81 -13.08 -1.85 10.19
C MET A 81 -14.51 -2.06 9.73
N LYS A 82 -15.47 -2.14 10.65
CA LYS A 82 -16.86 -2.52 10.34
C LYS A 82 -17.51 -1.63 9.26
N GLU A 83 -17.27 -0.32 9.32
CA GLU A 83 -17.79 0.64 8.33
C GLU A 83 -17.16 0.42 6.94
N ILE A 84 -15.86 0.11 6.90
CA ILE A 84 -15.13 -0.10 5.63
C ILE A 84 -15.60 -1.38 4.95
N VAL A 85 -15.74 -2.47 5.71
CA VAL A 85 -16.24 -3.75 5.19
C VAL A 85 -17.68 -3.61 4.72
N ARG A 86 -18.54 -2.87 5.47
CA ARG A 86 -19.91 -2.55 5.04
C ARG A 86 -19.93 -1.79 3.72
N ALA A 87 -19.09 -0.76 3.56
CA ALA A 87 -19.01 0.00 2.33
C ALA A 87 -18.53 -0.88 1.16
N TYR A 88 -17.56 -1.77 1.42
CA TYR A 88 -17.01 -2.69 0.43
C TYR A 88 -18.06 -3.69 -0.10
N VAL A 89 -18.83 -4.33 0.76
CA VAL A 89 -19.90 -5.26 0.31
C VAL A 89 -21.02 -4.52 -0.43
N ASN A 90 -21.14 -3.21 -0.26
CA ASN A 90 -22.03 -2.34 -1.02
C ASN A 90 -21.42 -1.75 -2.31
N GLY A 91 -20.22 -2.20 -2.71
CA GLY A 91 -19.62 -1.83 -3.99
C GLY A 91 -18.60 -0.69 -3.91
N VAL A 92 -18.26 -0.18 -2.73
CA VAL A 92 -17.23 0.86 -2.56
C VAL A 92 -15.87 0.21 -2.34
N ASN A 93 -14.88 0.57 -3.14
CA ASN A 93 -13.51 0.08 -2.93
C ASN A 93 -12.94 0.58 -1.62
N GLY A 94 -12.07 -0.24 -0.99
CA GLY A 94 -11.43 0.08 0.28
C GLY A 94 -9.92 -0.19 0.26
N LEU A 95 -9.15 0.71 0.85
CA LEU A 95 -7.72 0.52 1.12
C LEU A 95 -7.47 0.72 2.61
N VAL A 96 -6.91 -0.30 3.25
CA VAL A 96 -6.46 -0.24 4.64
C VAL A 96 -4.96 -0.45 4.67
N PHE A 97 -4.21 0.49 5.22
CA PHE A 97 -2.76 0.36 5.31
C PHE A 97 -2.25 0.70 6.70
N THR A 98 -1.25 -0.08 7.16
CA THR A 98 -0.59 0.14 8.45
C THR A 98 0.68 0.96 8.25
N TYR A 99 1.00 1.85 9.19
CA TYR A 99 2.19 2.70 9.17
C TYR A 99 2.84 2.76 10.55
N GLY A 100 4.16 2.74 10.62
CA GLY A 100 4.91 2.79 11.88
C GLY A 100 6.26 2.10 11.77
N VAL A 101 7.08 2.23 12.81
CA VAL A 101 8.40 1.61 12.88
C VAL A 101 8.33 0.07 12.92
N THR A 102 9.44 -0.58 12.66
CA THR A 102 9.55 -2.04 12.85
C THR A 102 9.20 -2.40 14.30
N ASN A 103 8.59 -3.54 14.51
CA ASN A 103 8.09 -4.03 15.82
C ASN A 103 6.99 -3.17 16.48
N ALA A 104 6.38 -2.21 15.78
CA ALA A 104 5.24 -1.45 16.31
C ALA A 104 3.89 -2.21 16.24
N GLY A 105 3.85 -3.44 15.71
CA GLY A 105 2.65 -4.26 15.65
C GLY A 105 1.83 -4.16 14.38
N LYS A 106 2.38 -3.65 13.25
CA LYS A 106 1.70 -3.54 11.94
C LYS A 106 1.13 -4.88 11.46
N THR A 107 1.99 -5.87 11.31
CA THR A 107 1.60 -7.22 10.86
C THR A 107 0.63 -7.89 11.84
N PHE A 108 0.84 -7.72 13.15
CA PHE A 108 -0.09 -8.21 14.17
C PHE A 108 -1.48 -7.59 14.01
N THR A 109 -1.56 -6.30 13.72
CA THR A 109 -2.85 -5.62 13.50
C THR A 109 -3.57 -6.18 12.29
N ILE A 110 -2.87 -6.39 11.15
CA ILE A 110 -3.49 -6.90 9.92
C ILE A 110 -3.82 -8.39 10.04
N GLN A 111 -2.86 -9.20 10.41
CA GLN A 111 -2.99 -10.67 10.35
C GLN A 111 -3.36 -11.30 11.70
N GLY A 112 -2.86 -10.72 12.81
CA GLY A 112 -3.02 -11.26 14.14
C GLY A 112 -2.14 -12.48 14.39
N THR A 113 -2.59 -13.32 15.32
CA THR A 113 -2.01 -14.64 15.65
C THR A 113 -3.03 -15.74 15.43
N SER A 114 -2.63 -17.00 15.61
CA SER A 114 -3.56 -18.14 15.56
C SER A 114 -4.62 -18.12 16.68
N LYS A 115 -4.33 -17.45 17.80
CA LYS A 115 -5.23 -17.34 18.93
C LYS A 115 -6.08 -16.07 18.90
N ASP A 116 -5.56 -15.00 18.28
CA ASP A 116 -6.23 -13.71 18.20
C ASP A 116 -6.05 -13.12 16.79
N LEU A 117 -7.08 -13.34 15.96
CA LEU A 117 -7.08 -12.99 14.52
C LEU A 117 -7.08 -11.48 14.32
N GLY A 118 -6.28 -11.00 13.37
CA GLY A 118 -6.22 -9.60 12.98
C GLY A 118 -7.41 -9.14 12.12
N ILE A 119 -7.34 -7.90 11.65
CA ILE A 119 -8.43 -7.27 10.89
C ILE A 119 -8.71 -7.95 9.56
N LEU A 120 -7.70 -8.49 8.85
CA LEU A 120 -7.88 -9.14 7.56
C LEU A 120 -8.68 -10.45 7.67
N PRO A 121 -8.31 -11.43 8.52
CA PRO A 121 -9.10 -12.66 8.70
C PRO A 121 -10.52 -12.37 9.20
N ARG A 122 -10.70 -11.40 10.10
CA ARG A 122 -12.02 -10.98 10.58
C ARG A 122 -12.88 -10.35 9.48
N SER A 123 -12.25 -9.54 8.59
CA SER A 123 -12.95 -8.98 7.43
C SER A 123 -13.41 -10.07 6.47
N LEU A 124 -12.57 -11.07 6.20
CA LEU A 124 -12.95 -12.23 5.38
C LEU A 124 -14.15 -12.98 5.98
N ASP A 125 -14.15 -13.20 7.30
CA ASP A 125 -15.25 -13.87 7.98
C ASP A 125 -16.57 -13.09 7.84
N VAL A 126 -16.55 -11.77 8.04
CA VAL A 126 -17.73 -10.90 7.84
C VAL A 126 -18.20 -10.93 6.39
N ILE A 127 -17.28 -10.91 5.40
CA ILE A 127 -17.62 -10.97 3.97
C ILE A 127 -18.31 -12.29 3.65
N PHE A 128 -17.71 -13.44 4.03
CA PHE A 128 -18.29 -14.76 3.73
C PHE A 128 -19.60 -15.00 4.47
N ASN A 129 -19.75 -14.53 5.70
CA ASN A 129 -21.03 -14.59 6.41
C ASN A 129 -22.11 -13.75 5.71
N HIS A 130 -21.76 -12.57 5.19
CA HIS A 130 -22.67 -11.72 4.43
C HIS A 130 -23.16 -12.36 3.13
N ILE A 131 -22.31 -13.08 2.42
CA ILE A 131 -22.65 -13.71 1.12
C ILE A 131 -23.11 -15.16 1.25
N ARG A 132 -23.18 -15.75 2.43
CA ARG A 132 -23.42 -17.18 2.69
C ARG A 132 -24.55 -17.77 1.84
N GLU A 133 -25.70 -17.11 1.79
CA GLU A 133 -26.88 -17.56 1.04
C GLU A 133 -26.88 -17.12 -0.44
N ARG A 134 -25.92 -16.31 -0.84
CA ARG A 134 -25.81 -15.69 -2.16
C ARG A 134 -24.46 -15.98 -2.80
N HIS A 135 -23.80 -17.01 -2.36
CA HIS A 135 -22.49 -17.38 -2.85
C HIS A 135 -22.58 -18.00 -4.25
N TYR A 136 -21.78 -17.48 -5.20
CA TYR A 136 -21.68 -18.02 -6.55
C TYR A 136 -20.60 -19.10 -6.60
N PRO A 137 -20.97 -20.39 -6.80
CA PRO A 137 -20.02 -21.51 -6.65
C PRO A 137 -19.10 -21.72 -7.84
N LYS A 138 -19.45 -21.19 -9.03
CA LYS A 138 -18.67 -21.39 -10.26
C LYS A 138 -17.52 -20.40 -10.37
N MET A 139 -16.46 -20.77 -11.12
CA MET A 139 -15.27 -19.92 -11.35
C MET A 139 -15.21 -19.33 -12.76
N ASN A 140 -16.32 -19.33 -13.51
CA ASN A 140 -16.38 -18.90 -14.91
C ASN A 140 -16.31 -17.36 -15.10
N PHE A 141 -16.35 -16.56 -14.03
CA PHE A 141 -16.11 -15.11 -14.05
C PHE A 141 -14.89 -14.79 -13.23
N LYS A 142 -13.83 -14.26 -13.85
CA LYS A 142 -12.56 -13.92 -13.22
C LYS A 142 -12.30 -12.42 -13.30
N PRO A 143 -11.84 -11.76 -12.21
CA PRO A 143 -11.40 -10.37 -12.27
C PRO A 143 -10.34 -10.18 -13.35
N TYR A 144 -10.46 -9.10 -14.12
CA TYR A 144 -9.54 -8.73 -15.17
C TYR A 144 -9.22 -7.23 -15.09
N LEU A 145 -7.99 -6.85 -15.40
CA LEU A 145 -7.49 -5.47 -15.26
C LEU A 145 -7.83 -4.86 -13.89
N SER A 146 -8.32 -3.62 -13.85
CA SER A 146 -8.73 -2.94 -12.61
C SER A 146 -10.18 -3.25 -12.22
N ASN A 147 -11.14 -3.08 -13.15
CA ASN A 147 -12.58 -3.22 -12.88
C ASN A 147 -13.31 -4.17 -13.84
N ASP A 148 -12.61 -4.72 -14.83
CA ASP A 148 -13.22 -5.62 -15.82
C ASP A 148 -13.31 -7.06 -15.31
N VAL A 149 -14.10 -7.86 -15.99
CA VAL A 149 -14.31 -9.27 -15.70
C VAL A 149 -14.16 -10.10 -16.97
N LYS A 150 -13.38 -11.17 -16.90
CA LYS A 150 -13.23 -12.13 -17.98
C LYS A 150 -14.17 -13.30 -17.78
N LYS A 151 -14.98 -13.63 -18.79
CA LYS A 151 -15.74 -14.87 -18.83
C LYS A 151 -14.81 -15.99 -19.32
N LEU A 152 -14.66 -17.01 -18.50
CA LEU A 152 -13.80 -18.16 -18.77
C LEU A 152 -14.59 -19.27 -19.48
N GLU A 153 -13.94 -19.91 -20.41
CA GLU A 153 -14.40 -21.15 -21.02
C GLU A 153 -14.10 -22.36 -20.11
N ASP A 154 -14.77 -23.47 -20.30
CA ASP A 154 -14.62 -24.68 -19.46
C ASP A 154 -13.16 -25.16 -19.35
N ALA A 155 -12.39 -25.08 -20.43
CA ALA A 155 -10.96 -25.40 -20.40
C ALA A 155 -10.16 -24.48 -19.52
N GLN A 156 -10.47 -23.16 -19.52
CA GLN A 156 -9.83 -22.14 -18.69
C GLN A 156 -10.24 -22.28 -17.23
N VAL A 157 -11.53 -22.63 -16.96
CA VAL A 157 -12.00 -22.93 -15.59
C VAL A 157 -11.20 -24.10 -15.00
N LYS A 158 -11.02 -25.21 -15.75
CA LYS A 158 -10.19 -26.34 -15.31
C LYS A 158 -8.73 -25.94 -15.02
N GLN A 159 -8.16 -25.01 -15.80
CA GLN A 159 -6.81 -24.49 -15.55
C GLN A 159 -6.75 -23.70 -14.24
N GLU A 160 -7.76 -22.86 -13.95
CA GLU A 160 -7.83 -22.10 -12.70
C GLU A 160 -8.03 -23.04 -11.48
N GLU A 161 -8.84 -24.08 -11.61
CA GLU A 161 -9.02 -25.12 -10.58
C GLU A 161 -7.71 -25.87 -10.30
N ALA A 162 -7.01 -26.27 -11.36
CA ALA A 162 -5.69 -26.91 -11.22
C ALA A 162 -4.66 -25.98 -10.56
N LEU A 163 -4.63 -24.70 -10.94
CA LEU A 163 -3.77 -23.70 -10.34
C LEU A 163 -4.08 -23.53 -8.84
N LYS A 164 -5.35 -23.37 -8.48
CA LYS A 164 -5.80 -23.28 -7.09
C LYS A 164 -5.37 -24.51 -6.29
N THR A 165 -5.58 -25.68 -6.85
CA THR A 165 -5.21 -26.96 -6.20
C THR A 165 -3.70 -27.06 -5.99
N ALA A 166 -2.89 -26.69 -6.98
CA ALA A 166 -1.44 -26.69 -6.88
C ALA A 166 -0.94 -25.71 -5.79
N ILE A 167 -1.53 -24.51 -5.72
CA ILE A 167 -1.19 -23.53 -4.68
C ILE A 167 -1.54 -24.10 -3.30
N LEU A 168 -2.74 -24.65 -3.10
CA LEU A 168 -3.16 -25.20 -1.81
C LEU A 168 -2.35 -26.45 -1.41
N ALA A 169 -1.93 -27.28 -2.38
CA ALA A 169 -1.08 -28.46 -2.13
C ALA A 169 0.32 -28.08 -1.59
N SER A 170 0.85 -26.90 -1.98
CA SER A 170 2.15 -26.41 -1.50
C SER A 170 2.22 -26.18 0.01
N LEU A 171 1.09 -26.19 0.74
CA LEU A 171 1.06 -26.21 2.19
C LEU A 171 1.37 -27.60 2.79
N LYS A 172 0.99 -28.69 2.09
CA LYS A 172 1.12 -30.06 2.63
C LYS A 172 2.56 -30.55 2.63
N GLU A 173 3.37 -30.14 1.65
CA GLU A 173 4.76 -30.59 1.51
C GLU A 173 5.72 -30.04 2.58
N VAL A 174 5.29 -29.10 3.41
CA VAL A 174 6.14 -28.37 4.36
C VAL A 174 5.82 -28.70 5.84
N SER A 175 4.72 -29.40 6.11
CA SER A 175 4.43 -29.86 7.47
C SER A 175 5.48 -30.82 8.02
N ASP A 176 6.30 -31.43 7.14
CA ASP A 176 7.25 -32.48 7.52
C ASP A 176 8.72 -32.03 7.67
N GLN A 177 9.09 -30.83 7.30
CA GLN A 177 10.52 -30.52 7.23
C GLN A 177 11.08 -29.31 8.00
N ILE A 178 10.33 -28.30 8.44
CA ILE A 178 10.97 -27.14 9.12
C ILE A 178 10.06 -26.45 10.15
N LEU A 179 10.53 -26.45 11.41
CA LEU A 179 10.38 -25.49 12.53
C LEU A 179 9.00 -24.86 12.82
N PRO A 180 8.67 -24.64 14.10
CA PRO A 180 7.35 -24.21 14.55
C PRO A 180 7.09 -22.75 14.21
N CYS A 181 6.67 -22.46 13.00
CA CYS A 181 5.91 -21.25 12.75
C CYS A 181 4.62 -21.33 13.55
N TYR A 182 4.46 -20.47 14.53
CA TYR A 182 3.35 -20.36 15.49
C TYR A 182 1.93 -20.44 14.90
N TRP A 183 1.80 -20.38 13.58
CA TRP A 183 0.55 -20.37 12.82
C TRP A 183 0.03 -21.77 12.44
N MET A 184 0.78 -22.86 12.67
CA MET A 184 0.39 -24.20 12.19
C MET A 184 -0.63 -24.93 13.08
N LYS A 185 -0.88 -24.44 14.28
CA LYS A 185 -1.85 -25.03 15.21
C LYS A 185 -3.06 -24.12 15.42
N LEU A 186 -3.85 -23.89 14.38
CA LEU A 186 -5.23 -23.46 14.62
C LEU A 186 -6.00 -24.70 15.11
N PRO A 187 -6.52 -24.70 16.35
CA PRO A 187 -7.45 -25.73 16.79
C PRO A 187 -8.65 -25.70 15.85
N LYS A 188 -9.12 -26.85 15.38
CA LYS A 188 -10.35 -26.95 14.56
C LYS A 188 -11.54 -26.23 15.22
N ALA A 189 -11.52 -26.06 16.53
CA ALA A 189 -12.53 -25.35 17.32
C ALA A 189 -12.56 -23.81 17.12
N VAL A 190 -11.48 -23.17 16.64
CA VAL A 190 -11.45 -21.72 16.41
C VAL A 190 -12.06 -21.34 15.05
N LEU A 191 -12.16 -22.31 14.13
CA LEU A 191 -12.76 -22.14 12.81
C LEU A 191 -14.23 -22.59 12.76
N HIS A 192 -14.80 -23.02 13.89
CA HIS A 192 -16.23 -23.32 13.94
C HIS A 192 -17.02 -22.01 14.04
N PRO A 193 -17.95 -21.73 13.10
CA PRO A 193 -18.72 -20.48 13.07
C PRO A 193 -19.48 -20.16 14.36
N SER A 194 -19.80 -21.18 15.15
CA SER A 194 -20.58 -21.07 16.39
C SER A 194 -19.80 -20.50 17.60
N ASN A 195 -18.46 -20.49 17.62
CA ASN A 195 -17.71 -20.10 18.81
C ASN A 195 -17.18 -18.66 18.83
N LEU A 196 -17.19 -17.95 17.70
CA LEU A 196 -16.65 -16.59 17.60
C LEU A 196 -17.72 -15.50 17.52
N LEU A 197 -18.99 -15.81 17.30
CA LEU A 197 -20.01 -14.81 16.94
C LEU A 197 -21.36 -14.92 17.65
N GLU A 198 -21.60 -15.91 18.53
CA GLU A 198 -22.93 -16.09 19.14
C GLU A 198 -23.31 -15.05 20.21
N LYS A 199 -22.41 -14.19 20.66
CA LYS A 199 -22.76 -13.25 21.74
C LYS A 199 -22.99 -11.79 21.36
N ASN A 200 -22.59 -11.31 20.15
CA ASN A 200 -22.80 -9.89 19.77
C ASN A 200 -22.82 -9.62 18.25
N PHE A 201 -23.20 -10.57 17.40
CA PHE A 201 -23.37 -10.28 15.98
C PHE A 201 -24.71 -9.59 15.76
N VAL A 202 -24.71 -8.28 15.76
CA VAL A 202 -25.82 -7.51 15.17
C VAL A 202 -25.68 -7.65 13.66
N PRO A 203 -26.63 -8.29 12.95
CA PRO A 203 -26.61 -8.35 11.50
C PRO A 203 -26.37 -6.95 10.94
N LEU A 204 -25.54 -6.82 9.92
CA LEU A 204 -25.38 -5.57 9.20
C LEU A 204 -26.76 -5.23 8.61
N ASP A 205 -27.55 -4.36 9.28
CA ASP A 205 -28.76 -3.81 8.73
C ASP A 205 -28.41 -2.99 7.48
N ILE A 206 -28.41 -3.69 6.37
CA ILE A 206 -28.27 -3.08 5.05
C ILE A 206 -29.70 -2.74 4.66
N HIS A 207 -30.02 -1.45 4.56
CA HIS A 207 -31.24 -1.01 3.91
C HIS A 207 -31.40 -1.79 2.61
N ARG A 208 -32.38 -2.68 2.57
CA ARG A 208 -32.81 -3.36 1.36
C ARG A 208 -33.28 -2.27 0.40
N THR A 209 -32.40 -1.85 -0.50
CA THR A 209 -32.87 -1.15 -1.69
C THR A 209 -33.82 -2.10 -2.40
N ASN A 210 -35.04 -1.64 -2.60
CA ASN A 210 -36.17 -2.35 -3.19
C ASN A 210 -35.96 -2.69 -4.68
N THR A 211 -34.91 -3.43 -5.01
CA THR A 211 -34.80 -4.08 -6.30
C THR A 211 -34.94 -5.57 -6.07
N HIS A 212 -36.06 -6.14 -6.53
CA HIS A 212 -36.42 -7.56 -6.46
C HIS A 212 -35.45 -8.53 -7.17
N GLN A 213 -34.28 -8.06 -7.60
CA GLN A 213 -33.30 -8.85 -8.31
C GLN A 213 -32.40 -9.61 -7.31
N ARG A 214 -32.56 -10.93 -7.25
CA ARG A 214 -31.66 -11.79 -6.47
C ARG A 214 -30.26 -11.69 -7.05
N THR A 215 -29.26 -11.44 -6.20
CA THR A 215 -27.86 -11.29 -6.60
C THR A 215 -26.99 -12.35 -5.94
N GLN A 216 -26.03 -12.87 -6.68
CA GLN A 216 -24.99 -13.76 -6.19
C GLN A 216 -23.64 -13.03 -6.11
N ALA A 217 -22.69 -13.58 -5.36
CA ALA A 217 -21.37 -13.00 -5.17
C ALA A 217 -20.27 -14.05 -5.28
N SER A 218 -19.19 -13.70 -6.00
CA SER A 218 -17.97 -14.51 -6.12
C SER A 218 -16.78 -13.74 -5.54
N VAL A 219 -15.96 -14.42 -4.73
CA VAL A 219 -14.80 -13.82 -4.04
C VAL A 219 -13.50 -14.31 -4.66
N TRP A 220 -12.62 -13.36 -4.97
CA TRP A 220 -11.29 -13.61 -5.50
C TRP A 220 -10.26 -12.90 -4.67
N VAL A 221 -9.12 -13.54 -4.42
CA VAL A 221 -8.03 -12.94 -3.65
C VAL A 221 -6.73 -12.94 -4.45
N SER A 222 -5.92 -11.94 -4.19
CA SER A 222 -4.55 -11.85 -4.68
C SER A 222 -3.62 -11.42 -3.54
N PHE A 223 -2.34 -11.78 -3.66
CA PHE A 223 -1.35 -11.40 -2.65
C PHE A 223 -0.03 -11.09 -3.34
N CYS A 224 0.42 -9.84 -3.22
CA CYS A 224 1.67 -9.38 -3.81
C CYS A 224 2.56 -8.67 -2.79
N GLU A 225 3.83 -8.51 -3.17
CA GLU A 225 4.86 -7.83 -2.40
C GLU A 225 5.52 -6.76 -3.25
N ILE A 226 5.74 -5.57 -2.67
CA ILE A 226 6.62 -4.55 -3.24
C ILE A 226 7.90 -4.57 -2.42
N TYR A 227 9.00 -4.96 -3.05
CA TYR A 227 10.31 -5.01 -2.46
C TYR A 227 11.33 -4.35 -3.39
N ASN A 228 12.08 -3.38 -2.89
CA ASN A 228 13.07 -2.63 -3.65
C ASN A 228 12.52 -2.05 -4.98
N GLU A 229 11.30 -1.47 -4.92
CA GLU A 229 10.55 -0.94 -6.09
C GLU A 229 10.21 -1.98 -7.18
N TYR A 230 10.29 -3.27 -6.87
CA TYR A 230 9.80 -4.35 -7.72
C TYR A 230 8.56 -5.01 -7.13
N VAL A 231 7.64 -5.39 -8.00
CA VAL A 231 6.39 -6.08 -7.61
C VAL A 231 6.55 -7.57 -7.86
N TYR A 232 6.22 -8.39 -6.85
CA TYR A 232 6.27 -9.85 -6.91
C TYR A 232 4.93 -10.46 -6.51
N ASP A 233 4.52 -11.49 -7.24
CA ASP A 233 3.36 -12.32 -6.87
C ASP A 233 3.78 -13.33 -5.79
N LEU A 234 3.16 -13.24 -4.62
CA LEU A 234 3.42 -14.15 -3.49
C LEU A 234 2.69 -15.50 -3.64
N LEU A 235 1.77 -15.62 -4.61
CA LEU A 235 1.06 -16.85 -4.91
C LEU A 235 1.71 -17.65 -6.04
N ASN A 236 2.91 -17.25 -6.46
CA ASN A 236 3.67 -17.99 -7.45
C ASN A 236 4.38 -19.18 -6.80
N VAL A 237 4.04 -20.40 -7.24
CA VAL A 237 4.71 -21.62 -6.76
C VAL A 237 6.10 -21.67 -7.39
N LEU A 238 7.13 -21.53 -6.56
CA LEU A 238 8.53 -21.68 -7.00
C LEU A 238 8.89 -23.17 -6.98
N SER A 239 9.25 -23.71 -8.14
CA SER A 239 9.63 -25.12 -8.28
C SER A 239 10.97 -25.46 -7.62
N SER A 240 11.82 -24.47 -7.37
CA SER A 240 13.11 -24.65 -6.66
C SER A 240 13.55 -23.37 -5.93
N LYS A 241 14.38 -23.53 -4.91
CA LYS A 241 14.97 -22.41 -4.14
C LYS A 241 15.90 -21.52 -4.98
N THR A 242 16.36 -21.98 -6.12
CA THR A 242 17.26 -21.28 -7.04
C THR A 242 16.53 -20.49 -8.12
N GLN A 243 15.22 -20.69 -8.28
CA GLN A 243 14.44 -20.00 -9.29
C GLN A 243 14.24 -18.52 -8.91
N ARG A 244 14.63 -17.61 -9.82
CA ARG A 244 14.41 -16.17 -9.64
C ARG A 244 12.92 -15.85 -9.71
N ARG A 245 12.43 -15.02 -8.77
CA ARG A 245 11.06 -14.54 -8.77
C ARG A 245 10.81 -13.64 -9.99
N ARG A 246 9.69 -13.84 -10.67
CA ARG A 246 9.28 -12.99 -11.80
C ARG A 246 8.81 -11.64 -11.28
N VAL A 247 9.37 -10.56 -11.82
CA VAL A 247 8.95 -9.19 -11.55
C VAL A 247 7.71 -8.89 -12.39
N LEU A 248 6.66 -8.35 -11.72
CA LEU A 248 5.43 -7.91 -12.36
C LEU A 248 5.49 -6.40 -12.67
N ARG A 249 4.70 -5.97 -13.66
CA ARG A 249 4.61 -4.57 -14.07
C ARG A 249 3.29 -3.96 -13.63
N ILE A 250 3.32 -2.69 -13.20
CA ILE A 250 2.10 -1.90 -13.00
C ILE A 250 1.76 -1.23 -14.32
N CYS A 251 0.55 -1.47 -14.81
CA CYS A 251 -0.02 -0.89 -16.02
C CYS A 251 -1.20 0.01 -15.67
N GLU A 252 -1.68 0.78 -16.61
CA GLU A 252 -2.90 1.57 -16.53
C GLU A 252 -3.89 1.05 -17.56
N ASP A 253 -5.17 0.96 -17.19
CA ASP A 253 -6.25 0.63 -18.11
C ASP A 253 -6.67 1.87 -18.92
N GLN A 254 -7.68 1.71 -19.78
CA GLN A 254 -8.20 2.80 -20.62
C GLN A 254 -8.79 3.97 -19.84
N GLU A 255 -9.20 3.72 -18.59
CA GLU A 255 -9.76 4.70 -17.65
C GLU A 255 -8.69 5.34 -16.74
N GLY A 256 -7.41 5.01 -16.95
CA GLY A 256 -6.30 5.50 -16.14
C GLY A 256 -6.18 4.85 -14.76
N ASN A 257 -6.85 3.71 -14.51
CA ASN A 257 -6.69 2.99 -13.26
C ASN A 257 -5.47 2.09 -13.30
N SER A 258 -4.67 2.15 -12.25
CA SER A 258 -3.49 1.29 -12.12
C SER A 258 -3.87 -0.14 -11.73
N TYR A 259 -3.25 -1.13 -12.37
CA TYR A 259 -3.37 -2.55 -12.04
C TYR A 259 -2.02 -3.24 -12.21
N ILE A 260 -1.85 -4.39 -11.55
CA ILE A 260 -0.64 -5.22 -11.68
C ILE A 260 -0.89 -6.26 -12.76
N LYS A 261 -0.14 -6.16 -13.89
CA LYS A 261 -0.25 -7.08 -15.01
C LYS A 261 0.24 -8.48 -14.60
N ASP A 262 -0.50 -9.51 -14.99
CA ASP A 262 -0.22 -10.93 -14.73
C ASP A 262 -0.25 -11.35 -13.23
N LEU A 263 -0.81 -10.51 -12.34
CA LEU A 263 -1.05 -10.89 -10.95
C LEU A 263 -2.11 -11.99 -10.88
N LYS A 264 -1.84 -13.03 -10.12
CA LYS A 264 -2.79 -14.15 -9.95
C LYS A 264 -3.93 -13.74 -9.02
N TRP A 265 -5.14 -13.99 -9.50
CA TRP A 265 -6.37 -13.91 -8.72
C TRP A 265 -6.90 -15.32 -8.52
N ILE A 266 -7.11 -15.73 -7.28
CA ILE A 266 -7.54 -17.08 -6.89
C ILE A 266 -8.95 -16.98 -6.33
N ASN A 267 -9.86 -17.76 -6.90
CA ASN A 267 -11.22 -17.88 -6.38
C ASN A 267 -11.21 -18.61 -5.03
N VAL A 268 -11.89 -18.06 -4.05
CA VAL A 268 -12.01 -18.62 -2.71
C VAL A 268 -13.48 -18.79 -2.32
N GLN A 269 -13.78 -19.94 -1.71
CA GLN A 269 -15.12 -20.36 -1.37
C GLN A 269 -15.43 -20.19 0.14
N SER A 270 -14.41 -19.93 0.94
CA SER A 270 -14.55 -19.78 2.40
C SER A 270 -13.43 -18.93 3.00
N THR A 271 -13.67 -18.44 4.21
CA THR A 271 -12.65 -17.77 5.05
C THR A 271 -11.42 -18.65 5.23
N GLU A 272 -11.61 -19.96 5.42
CA GLU A 272 -10.51 -20.91 5.61
C GLU A 272 -9.59 -21.00 4.39
N GLU A 273 -10.18 -21.08 3.18
CA GLU A 273 -9.38 -21.09 1.95
C GLU A 273 -8.59 -19.80 1.78
N ALA A 274 -9.22 -18.64 2.00
CA ALA A 274 -8.54 -17.35 1.93
C ALA A 274 -7.39 -17.26 2.94
N CYS A 275 -7.59 -17.74 4.17
CA CYS A 275 -6.54 -17.79 5.20
C CYS A 275 -5.41 -18.77 4.84
N LYS A 276 -5.71 -19.90 4.16
CA LYS A 276 -4.67 -20.79 3.64
C LYS A 276 -3.81 -20.10 2.58
N ILE A 277 -4.43 -19.36 1.66
CA ILE A 277 -3.73 -18.57 0.64
C ILE A 277 -2.85 -17.50 1.28
N LEU A 278 -3.36 -16.78 2.30
CA LEU A 278 -2.57 -15.81 3.07
C LEU A 278 -1.32 -16.47 3.68
N LYS A 279 -1.47 -17.66 4.28
CA LYS A 279 -0.34 -18.43 4.86
C LYS A 279 0.70 -18.81 3.80
N ILE A 280 0.26 -19.25 2.61
CA ILE A 280 1.15 -19.61 1.50
C ILE A 280 1.97 -18.38 1.06
N GLY A 281 1.31 -17.24 0.84
CA GLY A 281 1.99 -16.02 0.45
C GLY A 281 3.00 -15.53 1.50
N ASN A 282 2.65 -15.60 2.79
CA ASN A 282 3.58 -15.27 3.87
C ASN A 282 4.80 -16.20 3.90
N LYS A 283 4.59 -17.50 3.69
CA LYS A 283 5.68 -18.47 3.54
C LYS A 283 6.60 -18.10 2.37
N ASN A 284 6.03 -17.78 1.20
CA ASN A 284 6.79 -17.37 0.03
C ASN A 284 7.54 -16.06 0.24
N ARG A 285 6.97 -15.11 0.99
CA ARG A 285 7.63 -13.89 1.44
C ARG A 285 8.84 -14.21 2.35
N SER A 286 8.69 -15.12 3.31
CA SER A 286 9.75 -15.53 4.22
C SER A 286 10.87 -16.31 3.52
N PHE A 287 10.58 -17.15 2.53
CA PHE A 287 11.59 -17.87 1.74
C PHE A 287 12.48 -16.97 0.90
N ALA A 288 11.99 -15.80 0.51
CA ALA A 288 12.78 -14.81 -0.21
C ALA A 288 13.78 -14.07 0.70
N CYS A 289 13.66 -14.23 2.03
CA CYS A 289 14.60 -13.70 3.00
C CYS A 289 15.96 -14.42 2.89
N THR A 290 17.02 -13.69 2.68
CA THR A 290 18.38 -14.18 2.91
C THR A 290 18.60 -14.36 4.42
N ARG A 291 19.38 -15.38 4.81
CA ARG A 291 19.58 -15.90 6.18
C ARG A 291 19.92 -14.90 7.29
N MET A 292 20.01 -13.62 7.03
CA MET A 292 20.53 -12.63 7.99
C MET A 292 19.64 -11.41 8.28
N ASN A 293 18.45 -11.25 7.63
CA ASN A 293 17.62 -10.07 7.87
C ASN A 293 16.14 -10.43 7.81
N ASP A 294 15.37 -9.96 8.79
CA ASP A 294 13.91 -10.05 8.81
C ASP A 294 13.33 -9.16 7.69
N GLN A 295 13.04 -9.77 6.54
CA GLN A 295 12.60 -9.08 5.33
C GLN A 295 11.16 -8.57 5.42
N SER A 296 10.38 -9.06 6.39
CA SER A 296 9.01 -8.60 6.61
C SER A 296 8.93 -7.11 6.93
N SER A 297 9.97 -6.57 7.59
CA SER A 297 10.07 -5.13 7.89
C SER A 297 10.54 -4.28 6.71
N ARG A 298 11.01 -4.89 5.60
CA ARG A 298 11.65 -4.22 4.47
C ARG A 298 10.88 -4.28 3.17
N SER A 299 9.70 -4.87 3.16
CA SER A 299 8.82 -4.94 2.01
C SER A 299 7.41 -4.53 2.38
N HIS A 300 6.66 -3.99 1.40
CA HIS A 300 5.23 -3.77 1.55
C HIS A 300 4.50 -4.99 1.01
N SER A 301 3.56 -5.54 1.77
CA SER A 301 2.72 -6.64 1.29
C SER A 301 1.27 -6.20 1.16
N ILE A 302 0.63 -6.56 0.05
CA ILE A 302 -0.73 -6.14 -0.28
C ILE A 302 -1.56 -7.39 -0.53
N PHE A 303 -2.55 -7.63 0.33
CA PHE A 303 -3.56 -8.66 0.16
C PHE A 303 -4.86 -8.01 -0.29
N SER A 304 -5.31 -8.32 -1.51
CA SER A 304 -6.51 -7.73 -2.09
C SER A 304 -7.62 -8.77 -2.23
N ILE A 305 -8.85 -8.34 -1.94
CA ILE A 305 -10.07 -9.15 -2.03
C ILE A 305 -10.99 -8.46 -3.03
N ARG A 306 -11.36 -9.14 -4.13
CA ARG A 306 -12.36 -8.67 -5.09
C ARG A 306 -13.66 -9.44 -4.92
N LEU A 307 -14.75 -8.69 -4.83
CA LEU A 307 -16.12 -9.21 -4.80
C LEU A 307 -16.78 -8.90 -6.16
N LEU A 308 -17.14 -9.95 -6.89
CA LEU A 308 -17.94 -9.84 -8.10
C LEU A 308 -19.39 -10.02 -7.72
N LYS A 309 -20.26 -9.05 -8.02
CA LYS A 309 -21.72 -9.17 -7.90
C LYS A 309 -22.29 -9.62 -9.23
N LEU A 310 -23.13 -10.63 -9.18
CA LEU A 310 -23.74 -11.30 -10.34
C LEU A 310 -25.26 -11.31 -10.17
N THR A 311 -26.00 -11.30 -11.28
CA THR A 311 -27.44 -11.61 -11.25
C THR A 311 -27.66 -13.09 -10.95
N ASP A 312 -28.77 -13.42 -10.25
CA ASP A 312 -29.19 -14.80 -9.98
C ASP A 312 -30.12 -15.29 -11.10
N GLU A 313 -29.57 -15.40 -12.31
CA GLU A 313 -30.26 -15.82 -13.51
C GLU A 313 -29.59 -17.05 -14.11
N GLN A 314 -30.27 -17.74 -15.06
CA GLN A 314 -29.67 -18.88 -15.79
C GLN A 314 -28.38 -18.46 -16.53
N GLN A 315 -28.33 -17.22 -17.04
CA GLN A 315 -27.15 -16.62 -17.62
C GLN A 315 -26.75 -15.42 -16.75
N PRO A 316 -25.89 -15.62 -15.73
CA PRO A 316 -25.50 -14.55 -14.82
C PRO A 316 -24.81 -13.41 -15.54
N ARG A 317 -25.16 -12.17 -15.18
CA ARG A 317 -24.49 -10.94 -15.63
C ARG A 317 -23.71 -10.34 -14.47
N VAL A 318 -22.57 -9.72 -14.77
CA VAL A 318 -21.78 -9.02 -13.76
C VAL A 318 -22.38 -7.65 -13.53
N LEU A 319 -22.86 -7.39 -12.31
CA LEU A 319 -23.43 -6.11 -11.89
C LEU A 319 -22.38 -5.13 -11.38
N GLY A 320 -21.28 -5.63 -10.86
CA GLY A 320 -20.21 -4.76 -10.33
C GLY A 320 -19.07 -5.54 -9.73
N VAL A 321 -17.95 -4.81 -9.57
CA VAL A 321 -16.73 -5.28 -8.92
C VAL A 321 -16.36 -4.29 -7.82
N SER A 322 -16.07 -4.80 -6.62
CA SER A 322 -15.46 -4.02 -5.55
C SER A 322 -14.18 -4.67 -5.08
N GLU A 323 -13.21 -3.85 -4.64
CA GLU A 323 -11.91 -4.30 -4.14
C GLU A 323 -11.67 -3.77 -2.73
N LEU A 324 -11.23 -4.65 -1.83
CA LEU A 324 -10.73 -4.29 -0.50
C LEU A 324 -9.30 -4.77 -0.36
N SER A 325 -8.37 -3.82 -0.23
CA SER A 325 -6.94 -4.08 -0.13
C SER A 325 -6.40 -3.80 1.26
N PHE A 326 -5.67 -4.76 1.83
CA PHE A 326 -4.94 -4.63 3.09
C PHE A 326 -3.46 -4.55 2.79
N CYS A 327 -2.81 -3.45 3.19
CA CYS A 327 -1.40 -3.23 2.97
C CYS A 327 -0.63 -3.17 4.30
N ASP A 328 0.23 -4.18 4.52
CA ASP A 328 1.23 -4.17 5.61
C ASP A 328 2.48 -3.48 5.08
N LEU A 329 2.66 -2.20 5.46
CA LEU A 329 3.79 -1.41 5.01
C LEU A 329 5.09 -1.83 5.71
N ALA A 330 6.22 -1.62 5.04
CA ALA A 330 7.55 -1.72 5.62
C ALA A 330 7.72 -0.80 6.82
N GLY A 331 8.77 -1.00 7.61
CA GLY A 331 9.12 -0.12 8.71
C GLY A 331 9.47 1.30 8.24
N SER A 332 9.04 2.30 9.00
CA SER A 332 9.24 3.72 8.68
C SER A 332 10.50 4.33 9.33
N GLU A 333 11.33 3.51 9.97
CA GLU A 333 12.59 3.93 10.57
C GLU A 333 13.60 4.43 9.54
N ARG A 334 14.40 5.43 9.91
CA ARG A 334 15.43 6.02 9.06
C ARG A 334 16.68 5.15 9.00
N CYS A 335 17.28 5.02 7.80
CA CYS A 335 18.49 4.21 7.56
C CYS A 335 19.75 4.73 8.26
N ASN A 336 19.79 5.98 8.69
CA ASN A 336 20.98 6.64 9.24
C ASN A 336 21.48 6.05 10.57
N LYS A 337 20.69 5.18 11.23
CA LYS A 337 21.10 4.48 12.47
C LYS A 337 21.66 3.07 12.22
N THR A 338 21.60 2.59 10.99
CA THR A 338 22.16 1.30 10.63
C THR A 338 23.47 1.53 9.87
N HIS A 339 24.61 1.17 10.45
CA HIS A 339 25.94 1.18 9.82
C HIS A 339 26.01 0.18 8.65
N VAL A 340 25.19 0.37 7.62
CA VAL A 340 25.02 -0.52 6.48
C VAL A 340 25.64 0.10 5.24
N PHE A 341 26.54 -0.61 4.58
CA PHE A 341 27.25 -0.15 3.37
C PHE A 341 26.81 -0.94 2.12
N GLY A 342 26.98 -0.34 0.94
CA GLY A 342 26.77 -1.00 -0.35
C GLY A 342 25.32 -1.25 -0.75
N ASP A 343 25.01 -2.44 -1.26
CA ASP A 343 23.68 -2.78 -1.78
C ASP A 343 22.57 -2.75 -0.73
N ARG A 344 22.92 -2.94 0.53
CA ARG A 344 21.99 -2.82 1.66
C ARG A 344 21.56 -1.38 1.94
N LEU A 345 22.44 -0.41 1.72
CA LEU A 345 22.12 1.01 1.83
C LEU A 345 21.15 1.42 0.70
N LYS A 346 21.35 0.91 -0.53
CA LYS A 346 20.42 1.13 -1.65
C LYS A 346 19.04 0.51 -1.38
N GLU A 347 19.01 -0.71 -0.84
CA GLU A 347 17.78 -1.38 -0.44
C GLU A 347 16.99 -0.56 0.59
N ALA A 348 17.66 -0.18 1.67
CA ALA A 348 17.04 0.63 2.73
C ALA A 348 16.63 2.02 2.21
N GLY A 349 17.39 2.62 1.29
CA GLY A 349 17.05 3.84 0.60
C GLY A 349 15.78 3.72 -0.22
N ASN A 350 15.60 2.65 -0.99
CA ASN A 350 14.41 2.43 -1.82
C ASN A 350 13.15 2.16 -1.01
N ILE A 351 13.27 1.46 0.13
CA ILE A 351 12.15 1.23 1.05
C ILE A 351 11.67 2.55 1.64
N ASN A 352 12.59 3.35 2.18
CA ASN A 352 12.28 4.65 2.74
C ASN A 352 11.78 5.63 1.68
N ASN A 353 12.26 5.53 0.44
CA ASN A 353 11.81 6.37 -0.66
C ASN A 353 10.31 6.18 -0.94
N SER A 354 9.80 4.94 -1.00
CA SER A 354 8.37 4.68 -1.23
C SER A 354 7.48 5.30 -0.14
N LEU A 355 7.89 5.21 1.13
CA LEU A 355 7.19 5.84 2.26
C LEU A 355 7.35 7.37 2.25
N HIS A 356 8.51 7.89 1.86
CA HIS A 356 8.74 9.31 1.71
C HIS A 356 7.86 9.91 0.60
N ILE A 357 7.75 9.23 -0.55
CA ILE A 357 6.86 9.64 -1.65
C ILE A 357 5.40 9.58 -1.20
N LEU A 358 4.99 8.57 -0.43
CA LEU A 358 3.65 8.54 0.16
C LEU A 358 3.41 9.78 1.03
N GLY A 359 4.41 10.19 1.81
CA GLY A 359 4.38 11.42 2.60
C GLY A 359 4.21 12.67 1.74
N LYS A 360 4.97 12.79 0.64
CA LYS A 360 4.81 13.88 -0.34
C LYS A 360 3.42 13.91 -0.96
N CYS A 361 2.87 12.75 -1.35
CA CYS A 361 1.52 12.66 -1.91
C CYS A 361 0.46 13.16 -0.92
N ILE A 362 0.53 12.72 0.34
CA ILE A 362 -0.39 13.13 1.41
C ILE A 362 -0.28 14.63 1.70
N ALA A 363 0.95 15.18 1.76
CA ALA A 363 1.18 16.61 1.95
C ALA A 363 0.63 17.44 0.77
N ALA A 364 0.87 17.00 -0.47
CA ALA A 364 0.37 17.66 -1.68
C ALA A 364 -1.17 17.59 -1.76
N LEU A 365 -1.78 16.44 -1.41
CA LEU A 365 -3.24 16.31 -1.33
C LEU A 365 -3.84 17.32 -0.35
N LYS A 366 -3.26 17.44 0.85
CA LYS A 366 -3.69 18.43 1.84
C LYS A 366 -3.54 19.86 1.32
N GLN A 367 -2.40 20.18 0.69
CA GLN A 367 -2.14 21.51 0.14
C GLN A 367 -3.15 21.88 -0.95
N ASN A 368 -3.47 20.95 -1.84
CA ASN A 368 -4.40 21.16 -2.95
C ASN A 368 -5.87 21.34 -2.51
N GLN A 369 -6.18 21.00 -1.26
CA GLN A 369 -7.50 21.24 -0.68
C GLN A 369 -7.67 22.67 -0.14
N ASN A 370 -6.60 23.46 -0.10
CA ASN A 370 -6.66 24.87 0.27
C ASN A 370 -6.94 25.73 -0.97
N PRO A 371 -8.14 26.35 -1.10
CA PRO A 371 -8.51 27.13 -2.27
C PRO A 371 -7.65 28.37 -2.50
N LYS A 372 -6.89 28.80 -1.48
CA LYS A 372 -5.99 29.96 -1.58
C LYS A 372 -4.60 29.61 -2.16
N MET A 373 -4.29 28.33 -2.31
CA MET A 373 -3.00 27.86 -2.84
C MET A 373 -3.15 27.34 -4.26
N LYS A 374 -2.14 27.57 -5.11
CA LYS A 374 -2.12 26.93 -6.43
C LYS A 374 -2.00 25.42 -6.28
N PRO A 375 -2.80 24.62 -7.03
CA PRO A 375 -2.68 23.17 -7.00
C PRO A 375 -1.25 22.74 -7.37
N SER A 376 -0.65 21.93 -6.54
CA SER A 376 0.67 21.33 -6.78
C SER A 376 0.51 19.93 -7.38
N TYR A 377 1.50 19.50 -8.15
CA TYR A 377 1.59 18.14 -8.66
C TYR A 377 1.67 17.14 -7.50
N ILE A 378 0.88 16.06 -7.58
CA ILE A 378 0.91 14.98 -6.60
C ILE A 378 1.73 13.82 -7.17
N PRO A 379 2.87 13.45 -6.56
CA PRO A 379 3.85 12.55 -7.16
C PRO A 379 3.48 11.05 -7.02
N PHE A 380 2.25 10.67 -7.36
CA PHE A 380 1.82 9.26 -7.26
C PHE A 380 2.63 8.29 -8.12
N ARG A 381 3.20 8.77 -9.24
CA ARG A 381 3.94 7.93 -10.19
C ARG A 381 5.40 7.68 -9.79
N GLU A 382 5.92 8.37 -8.77
CA GLU A 382 7.32 8.26 -8.34
C GLU A 382 7.63 6.97 -7.57
N SER A 383 6.63 6.26 -7.04
CA SER A 383 6.81 4.94 -6.43
C SER A 383 5.74 3.94 -6.86
N LYS A 384 6.08 2.65 -6.82
CA LYS A 384 5.11 1.57 -7.12
C LYS A 384 3.96 1.55 -6.12
N LEU A 385 4.26 1.80 -4.85
CA LEU A 385 3.28 1.85 -3.76
C LEU A 385 2.24 2.95 -4.00
N THR A 386 2.70 4.18 -4.19
CA THR A 386 1.81 5.34 -4.35
C THR A 386 0.99 5.28 -5.63
N ARG A 387 1.54 4.66 -6.69
CA ARG A 387 0.83 4.43 -7.93
C ARG A 387 -0.37 3.48 -7.74
N LEU A 388 -0.23 2.43 -6.92
CA LEU A 388 -1.34 1.53 -6.58
C LEU A 388 -2.35 2.19 -5.63
N PHE A 389 -1.91 3.13 -4.79
CA PHE A 389 -2.78 3.84 -3.85
C PHE A 389 -3.56 4.98 -4.49
N GLN A 390 -3.09 5.52 -5.62
CA GLN A 390 -3.67 6.68 -6.30
C GLN A 390 -5.20 6.61 -6.46
N PRO A 391 -5.84 5.51 -6.93
CA PRO A 391 -7.29 5.47 -7.13
C PRO A 391 -8.08 5.77 -5.84
N PHE A 392 -7.62 5.27 -4.71
CA PHE A 392 -8.29 5.45 -3.42
C PHE A 392 -8.21 6.90 -2.91
N PHE A 393 -7.11 7.58 -3.15
CA PHE A 393 -6.95 9.00 -2.80
C PHE A 393 -7.63 9.95 -3.80
N CYS A 394 -7.84 9.49 -5.05
CA CYS A 394 -8.51 10.25 -6.11
C CYS A 394 -10.02 9.98 -6.22
N GLY A 395 -10.66 9.49 -5.18
CA GLY A 395 -12.13 9.40 -5.09
C GLY A 395 -12.75 8.08 -5.55
N LYS A 396 -11.94 7.11 -6.01
CA LYS A 396 -12.45 5.80 -6.46
C LYS A 396 -12.58 4.76 -5.35
N GLY A 397 -12.49 5.19 -4.08
CA GLY A 397 -12.61 4.31 -2.91
C GLY A 397 -12.38 5.05 -1.60
N LYS A 398 -12.50 4.32 -0.48
CA LYS A 398 -12.19 4.79 0.87
C LYS A 398 -10.81 4.31 1.27
N ALA A 399 -9.93 5.22 1.71
CA ALA A 399 -8.69 4.85 2.37
C ALA A 399 -8.80 4.99 3.89
N CYS A 400 -8.12 4.11 4.61
CA CYS A 400 -7.98 4.12 6.06
C CYS A 400 -6.53 3.85 6.43
N MET A 401 -5.98 4.67 7.30
CA MET A 401 -4.63 4.53 7.83
C MET A 401 -4.67 4.04 9.28
N ILE A 402 -3.91 3.01 9.59
CA ILE A 402 -3.72 2.52 10.95
C ILE A 402 -2.26 2.78 11.33
N VAL A 403 -2.08 3.66 12.29
CA VAL A 403 -0.76 4.03 12.83
C VAL A 403 -0.46 3.09 13.99
N ASN A 404 0.64 2.38 13.89
CA ASN A 404 1.12 1.50 14.96
C ASN A 404 2.37 2.11 15.59
N ILE A 405 2.37 2.22 16.90
CA ILE A 405 3.52 2.68 17.68
C ILE A 405 3.85 1.72 18.80
N ASN A 406 5.12 1.66 19.16
CA ASN A 406 5.60 1.11 20.42
C ASN A 406 5.88 2.27 21.40
N GLN A 407 6.10 1.94 22.67
CA GLN A 407 6.27 2.92 23.74
C GLN A 407 7.74 3.08 24.17
N HIS A 408 8.68 2.55 23.37
CA HIS A 408 10.10 2.56 23.69
C HIS A 408 10.72 3.94 23.64
N ALA A 409 11.47 4.32 24.67
CA ALA A 409 12.23 5.54 24.72
C ALA A 409 13.32 5.60 23.62
N SER A 410 13.95 4.44 23.35
CA SER A 410 15.00 4.32 22.31
C SER A 410 14.52 4.61 20.90
N THR A 411 13.22 4.42 20.60
CA THR A 411 12.60 4.69 19.30
C THR A 411 11.73 5.95 19.29
N TYR A 412 11.83 6.80 20.31
CA TYR A 412 10.99 7.99 20.48
C TYR A 412 11.02 8.94 19.28
N ASP A 413 12.22 9.26 18.78
CA ASP A 413 12.37 10.23 17.68
C ASP A 413 11.69 9.72 16.38
N GLU A 414 11.78 8.41 16.08
CA GLU A 414 11.08 7.77 14.98
C GLU A 414 9.56 7.75 15.21
N THR A 415 9.13 7.44 16.42
CA THR A 415 7.71 7.51 16.81
C THR A 415 7.16 8.92 16.64
N LEU A 416 7.89 9.95 17.07
CA LEU A 416 7.52 11.33 16.87
C LEU A 416 7.38 11.69 15.38
N HIS A 417 8.26 11.16 14.53
CA HIS A 417 8.18 11.36 13.08
C HIS A 417 6.93 10.70 12.48
N VAL A 418 6.62 9.47 12.89
CA VAL A 418 5.38 8.75 12.54
C VAL A 418 4.15 9.56 12.92
N MET A 419 4.12 10.12 14.13
CA MET A 419 2.99 10.91 14.64
C MET A 419 2.80 12.21 13.87
N LYS A 420 3.88 12.93 13.56
CA LYS A 420 3.83 14.16 12.74
C LYS A 420 3.28 13.89 11.35
N PHE A 421 3.72 12.81 10.70
CA PHE A 421 3.18 12.37 9.41
C PHE A 421 1.69 12.03 9.48
N SER A 422 1.28 11.29 10.50
CA SER A 422 -0.10 10.85 10.70
C SER A 422 -1.05 12.02 10.96
N ALA A 423 -0.59 13.05 11.68
CA ALA A 423 -1.34 14.27 11.91
C ALA A 423 -1.62 15.05 10.60
N ILE A 424 -0.69 15.00 9.63
CA ILE A 424 -0.92 15.57 8.30
C ILE A 424 -1.92 14.72 7.52
N ALA A 425 -1.79 13.40 7.56
CA ALA A 425 -2.67 12.47 6.86
C ALA A 425 -4.14 12.63 7.29
N ARG A 426 -4.42 12.81 8.59
CA ARG A 426 -5.77 13.02 9.11
C ARG A 426 -6.47 14.26 8.53
N GLN A 427 -5.72 15.26 8.09
CA GLN A 427 -6.27 16.50 7.54
C GLN A 427 -6.67 16.37 6.05
N VAL A 428 -6.33 15.26 5.40
CA VAL A 428 -6.72 15.00 4.01
C VAL A 428 -8.20 14.64 3.95
N ILE A 429 -8.95 15.38 3.15
CA ILE A 429 -10.37 15.11 2.88
C ILE A 429 -10.45 14.25 1.62
N GLN A 430 -11.11 13.11 1.73
CA GLN A 430 -11.39 12.23 0.60
C GLN A 430 -12.74 12.59 -0.01
N THR A 431 -12.75 12.80 -1.32
CA THR A 431 -13.98 12.92 -2.10
C THR A 431 -14.36 11.54 -2.59
N ILE A 432 -15.41 10.96 -2.02
CA ILE A 432 -15.89 9.66 -2.46
C ILE A 432 -17.01 9.90 -3.44
N LEU A 433 -16.77 9.54 -4.71
CA LEU A 433 -17.81 9.57 -5.73
C LEU A 433 -18.82 8.45 -5.43
N PRO A 434 -20.12 8.74 -5.31
CA PRO A 434 -21.13 7.70 -5.18
C PRO A 434 -21.09 6.87 -6.47
N LYS A 435 -20.71 5.59 -6.39
CA LYS A 435 -20.92 4.67 -7.48
C LYS A 435 -22.40 4.28 -7.47
N SER A 436 -23.19 4.81 -8.41
CA SER A 436 -24.46 4.20 -8.77
C SER A 436 -24.16 2.89 -9.46
N PHE A 437 -24.85 1.79 -9.08
CA PHE A 437 -24.66 0.46 -9.69
C PHE A 437 -25.03 0.44 -11.20
N GLY A 438 -25.54 1.56 -11.76
CA GLY A 438 -25.89 1.70 -13.17
C GLY A 438 -24.85 2.40 -14.05
N ASP A 439 -23.94 3.20 -13.46
CA ASP A 439 -23.10 4.09 -14.27
C ASP A 439 -21.81 3.46 -14.82
N PHE A 440 -21.40 2.31 -14.31
CA PHE A 440 -20.22 1.58 -14.80
C PHE A 440 -20.46 0.08 -14.72
N SER A 441 -21.13 -0.46 -15.72
CA SER A 441 -21.13 -1.92 -15.91
C SER A 441 -19.73 -2.36 -16.28
N PRO A 442 -19.11 -3.33 -15.53
CA PRO A 442 -17.81 -3.88 -15.88
C PRO A 442 -17.87 -4.44 -17.31
N LYS A 443 -16.85 -4.16 -18.11
CA LYS A 443 -16.75 -4.76 -19.44
C LYS A 443 -16.54 -6.26 -19.30
N LEU A 444 -17.43 -7.03 -19.86
CA LEU A 444 -17.31 -8.48 -19.92
C LEU A 444 -16.46 -8.85 -21.14
N ILE A 445 -15.33 -9.50 -20.89
CA ILE A 445 -14.37 -9.90 -21.92
C ILE A 445 -14.46 -11.41 -22.13
N GLY A 446 -14.57 -11.83 -23.40
CA GLY A 446 -14.61 -13.24 -23.77
C GLY A 446 -13.30 -13.99 -23.53
N GLY A 447 -13.33 -15.30 -23.63
CA GLY A 447 -12.14 -16.15 -23.57
C GLY A 447 -11.07 -15.79 -24.60
N ASP A 448 -11.47 -15.24 -25.74
CA ASP A 448 -10.65 -14.73 -26.84
C ASP A 448 -10.05 -13.32 -26.58
N GLY A 449 -10.38 -12.68 -25.45
CA GLY A 449 -9.92 -11.33 -25.10
C GLY A 449 -10.72 -10.20 -25.75
N LYS A 450 -11.84 -10.48 -26.45
CA LYS A 450 -12.72 -9.47 -27.06
C LYS A 450 -13.87 -9.10 -26.14
N PRO A 451 -14.35 -7.83 -26.14
CA PRO A 451 -15.52 -7.42 -25.39
C PRO A 451 -16.77 -8.19 -25.88
N ILE A 452 -17.52 -8.77 -24.95
CA ILE A 452 -18.83 -9.35 -25.24
C ILE A 452 -19.85 -8.23 -25.17
N MET A 453 -20.37 -7.80 -26.33
CA MET A 453 -21.50 -6.88 -26.40
C MET A 453 -22.79 -7.65 -26.14
N HIS A 454 -23.46 -7.36 -25.03
CA HIS A 454 -24.86 -7.74 -24.84
C HIS A 454 -25.73 -6.69 -25.53
N LEU A 455 -26.30 -7.04 -26.66
CA LEU A 455 -27.42 -6.32 -27.23
C LEU A 455 -28.65 -6.69 -26.39
N ASP A 456 -29.07 -5.81 -25.51
CA ASP A 456 -30.36 -5.95 -24.84
C ASP A 456 -31.46 -5.76 -25.88
N ALA A 457 -32.28 -6.81 -26.07
CA ALA A 457 -33.38 -6.82 -27.03
C ALA A 457 -34.52 -5.81 -26.71
N ASN A 458 -34.39 -4.96 -25.72
CA ASN A 458 -35.36 -3.97 -25.26
C ASN A 458 -34.85 -2.54 -25.22
N THR A 459 -33.76 -2.21 -25.89
CA THR A 459 -33.39 -0.80 -26.05
C THR A 459 -34.14 -0.28 -27.26
N SER A 460 -35.23 0.46 -27.01
CA SER A 460 -35.82 1.33 -28.01
C SER A 460 -34.79 2.36 -28.44
N VAL A 461 -34.81 2.70 -29.72
CA VAL A 461 -33.82 3.57 -30.41
C VAL A 461 -33.83 5.03 -29.90
N ASP A 462 -34.62 5.35 -28.87
CA ASP A 462 -34.89 6.69 -28.37
C ASP A 462 -34.03 7.14 -27.17
N ASP A 463 -33.09 6.33 -26.66
CA ASP A 463 -32.27 6.68 -25.48
C ASP A 463 -30.80 7.03 -25.83
N PHE A 464 -30.59 7.91 -26.81
CA PHE A 464 -29.33 8.64 -26.90
C PHE A 464 -29.53 10.06 -26.35
N PRO A 465 -28.86 10.47 -25.27
CA PRO A 465 -28.89 11.85 -24.87
C PRO A 465 -28.13 12.70 -25.88
N ASP A 466 -28.89 13.47 -26.63
CA ASP A 466 -28.39 14.55 -27.44
C ASP A 466 -27.91 15.69 -26.53
N SER A 467 -26.58 15.86 -26.46
CA SER A 467 -25.96 16.96 -25.74
C SER A 467 -25.28 17.87 -26.75
N THR A 468 -26.08 18.69 -27.43
CA THR A 468 -25.63 19.98 -27.96
C THR A 468 -26.80 20.96 -27.98
N GLU A 469 -26.86 21.77 -26.94
CA GLU A 469 -27.59 23.03 -27.00
C GLU A 469 -26.89 23.93 -28.02
N THR A 470 -27.54 24.18 -29.14
CA THR A 470 -27.41 25.43 -29.86
C THR A 470 -28.77 25.83 -30.45
N SER A 471 -29.20 26.95 -29.94
CA SER A 471 -30.35 27.73 -30.34
C SER A 471 -30.51 27.88 -31.84
N ALA A 472 -31.67 27.55 -32.36
CA ALA A 472 -32.45 28.34 -33.29
C ALA A 472 -33.66 27.51 -33.75
N GLU A 473 -34.81 27.93 -33.29
CA GLU A 473 -36.11 27.50 -33.82
C GLU A 473 -36.22 27.90 -35.28
N GLU A 474 -36.20 26.94 -36.20
CA GLU A 474 -36.84 27.04 -37.49
C GLU A 474 -37.79 25.87 -37.65
N GLU A 475 -39.08 26.16 -37.52
CA GLU A 475 -40.15 25.26 -37.90
C GLU A 475 -39.98 24.92 -39.39
N VAL A 476 -39.55 23.67 -39.68
CA VAL A 476 -39.55 23.14 -41.05
C VAL A 476 -40.87 22.44 -41.29
N ASP A 477 -41.67 23.09 -42.07
CA ASP A 477 -42.93 22.59 -42.65
C ASP A 477 -42.63 21.25 -43.38
N ILE A 478 -43.26 20.16 -42.95
CA ILE A 478 -43.07 18.82 -43.55
C ILE A 478 -43.88 18.79 -44.86
N THR A 479 -43.31 19.34 -45.92
CA THR A 479 -43.79 19.11 -47.26
C THR A 479 -43.36 17.73 -47.72
N ILE A 480 -44.31 16.94 -48.20
CA ILE A 480 -44.12 15.59 -48.77
C ILE A 480 -43.18 15.73 -49.98
N LEU A 481 -41.88 15.48 -49.75
CA LEU A 481 -40.88 15.46 -50.82
C LEU A 481 -41.10 14.26 -51.74
N SER A 482 -40.89 14.44 -53.02
CA SER A 482 -40.96 13.37 -54.00
C SER A 482 -39.85 12.33 -53.72
N HIS A 483 -40.06 11.06 -54.08
CA HIS A 483 -39.08 10.01 -53.89
C HIS A 483 -37.68 10.34 -54.47
N GLU A 484 -37.64 11.10 -55.53
CA GLU A 484 -36.42 11.57 -56.20
C GLU A 484 -35.69 12.66 -55.42
N ASP A 485 -36.42 13.55 -54.74
CA ASP A 485 -35.86 14.59 -53.87
C ASP A 485 -35.37 14.01 -52.53
N LEU A 486 -36.03 12.96 -52.03
CA LEU A 486 -35.56 12.16 -50.86
C LEU A 486 -34.24 11.45 -51.15
N LEU A 487 -34.07 10.88 -52.34
CA LEU A 487 -32.81 10.25 -52.76
C LEU A 487 -31.67 11.28 -52.88
N LYS A 488 -31.93 12.44 -53.47
CA LYS A 488 -30.94 13.53 -53.59
C LYS A 488 -30.55 14.09 -52.21
N THR A 489 -31.49 14.27 -51.32
CA THR A 489 -31.19 14.72 -49.95
C THR A 489 -30.42 13.68 -49.16
N ALA A 490 -30.71 12.37 -49.30
CA ALA A 490 -29.97 11.28 -48.68
C ALA A 490 -28.52 11.19 -49.19
N GLU A 491 -28.29 11.38 -50.51
CA GLU A 491 -26.94 11.44 -51.10
C GLU A 491 -26.16 12.67 -50.61
N ASN A 492 -26.76 13.84 -50.55
CA ASN A 492 -26.14 15.07 -50.04
C ASN A 492 -25.78 14.93 -48.53
N LEU A 493 -26.66 14.34 -47.73
CA LEU A 493 -26.38 14.10 -46.32
C LEU A 493 -25.26 13.08 -46.13
N LYS A 494 -25.22 12.03 -46.98
CA LYS A 494 -24.14 11.04 -46.99
C LYS A 494 -22.78 11.66 -47.33
N GLU A 495 -22.72 12.52 -48.33
CA GLU A 495 -21.49 13.25 -48.69
C GLU A 495 -21.04 14.20 -47.60
N LYS A 496 -21.95 14.96 -46.97
CA LYS A 496 -21.65 15.82 -45.83
C LYS A 496 -21.11 15.01 -44.65
N LEU A 497 -21.71 13.88 -44.36
CA LEU A 497 -21.27 13.00 -43.25
C LEU A 497 -19.89 12.40 -43.52
N VAL A 498 -19.57 12.03 -44.75
CA VAL A 498 -18.23 11.57 -45.15
C VAL A 498 -17.19 12.68 -45.02
N ALA A 499 -17.51 13.90 -45.48
CA ALA A 499 -16.63 15.06 -45.39
C ALA A 499 -16.35 15.44 -43.90
N GLU A 500 -17.38 15.41 -43.05
CA GLU A 500 -17.24 15.69 -41.62
C GLU A 500 -16.41 14.61 -40.89
N ARG A 501 -16.61 13.34 -41.23
CA ARG A 501 -15.76 12.25 -40.69
C ARG A 501 -14.30 12.40 -41.10
N GLN A 502 -14.01 12.79 -42.33
CA GLN A 502 -12.65 13.04 -42.80
C GLN A 502 -12.02 14.25 -42.10
N SER A 503 -12.76 15.34 -41.93
CA SER A 503 -12.33 16.51 -41.18
C SER A 503 -12.01 16.18 -39.72
N LYS A 504 -12.88 15.41 -39.07
CA LYS A 504 -12.68 14.95 -37.68
C LYS A 504 -11.44 14.06 -37.54
N LEU A 505 -11.19 13.17 -38.51
CA LEU A 505 -10.01 12.31 -38.53
C LEU A 505 -8.72 13.12 -38.70
N LEU A 506 -8.71 14.13 -39.59
CA LEU A 506 -7.57 15.01 -39.76
C LEU A 506 -7.28 15.86 -38.53
N LEU A 507 -8.32 16.35 -37.85
CA LEU A 507 -8.18 17.07 -36.58
C LEU A 507 -7.62 16.18 -35.50
N GLU A 508 -8.08 14.95 -35.38
CA GLU A 508 -7.59 13.97 -34.41
C GLU A 508 -6.10 13.64 -34.63
N VAL A 509 -5.67 13.48 -35.88
CA VAL A 509 -4.26 13.25 -36.22
C VAL A 509 -3.43 14.48 -35.87
N LYS A 510 -3.93 15.69 -36.12
CA LYS A 510 -3.24 16.93 -35.75
C LYS A 510 -3.07 17.08 -34.25
N ILE A 511 -4.12 16.84 -33.47
CA ILE A 511 -4.08 16.89 -32.00
C ILE A 511 -3.09 15.85 -31.47
N ARG A 512 -3.11 14.63 -32.00
CA ARG A 512 -2.15 13.57 -31.59
C ARG A 512 -0.71 13.96 -31.86
N LYS A 513 -0.44 14.61 -32.99
CA LYS A 513 0.89 15.09 -33.35
C LYS A 513 1.36 16.19 -32.40
N GLU A 514 0.51 17.20 -32.15
CA GLU A 514 0.83 18.28 -31.19
C GLU A 514 1.06 17.77 -29.76
N MET A 515 0.26 16.80 -29.30
CA MET A 515 0.47 16.15 -28.01
C MET A 515 1.79 15.37 -27.97
N ALA A 516 2.14 14.65 -29.03
CA ALA A 516 3.40 13.90 -29.09
C ALA A 516 4.62 14.86 -29.06
N GLU A 517 4.56 15.97 -29.77
CA GLU A 517 5.62 17.00 -29.77
C GLU A 517 5.73 17.70 -28.40
N ALA A 518 4.61 17.96 -27.73
CA ALA A 518 4.60 18.53 -26.38
C ALA A 518 5.18 17.53 -25.35
N MET A 519 4.81 16.26 -25.42
CA MET A 519 5.37 15.20 -24.58
C MET A 519 6.87 15.03 -24.81
N PHE A 520 7.33 15.08 -26.05
CA PHE A 520 8.76 14.95 -26.36
C PHE A 520 9.58 16.12 -25.80
N ARG A 521 9.06 17.36 -25.90
CA ARG A 521 9.70 18.53 -25.26
C ARG A 521 9.78 18.38 -23.76
N GLN A 522 8.69 17.95 -23.12
CA GLN A 522 8.65 17.75 -21.67
C GLN A 522 9.59 16.61 -21.21
N LEU A 523 9.77 15.56 -22.03
CA LEU A 523 10.75 14.51 -21.77
C LEU A 523 12.18 15.01 -21.83
N LEU A 524 12.53 15.87 -22.81
CA LEU A 524 13.86 16.47 -22.89
C LEU A 524 14.15 17.38 -21.70
N GLU A 525 13.20 18.24 -21.32
CA GLU A 525 13.33 19.13 -20.15
C GLU A 525 13.49 18.32 -18.84
N THR A 526 12.74 17.25 -18.68
CA THR A 526 12.86 16.36 -17.50
C THR A 526 14.17 15.58 -17.50
N GLU A 527 14.69 15.15 -18.66
CA GLU A 527 15.97 14.49 -18.77
C GLU A 527 17.13 15.43 -18.44
N GLU A 528 17.09 16.68 -18.90
CA GLU A 528 18.10 17.69 -18.57
C GLU A 528 18.08 18.05 -17.06
N ALA A 529 16.89 18.25 -16.49
CA ALA A 529 16.73 18.49 -15.07
C ALA A 529 17.24 17.30 -14.24
N TRP A 530 16.96 16.07 -14.67
CA TRP A 530 17.44 14.86 -14.02
C TRP A 530 18.95 14.73 -14.08
N ARG A 531 19.57 15.05 -15.22
CA ARG A 531 21.05 15.05 -15.38
C ARG A 531 21.70 16.07 -14.43
N GLN A 532 21.10 17.27 -14.28
CA GLN A 532 21.60 18.28 -13.34
C GLN A 532 21.53 17.81 -11.89
N VAL A 533 20.41 17.17 -11.49
CA VAL A 533 20.24 16.63 -10.13
C VAL A 533 21.23 15.49 -9.87
N VAL A 534 21.42 14.57 -10.81
CA VAL A 534 22.39 13.47 -10.68
C VAL A 534 23.82 13.99 -10.61
N PHE A 535 24.16 15.03 -11.38
CA PHE A 535 25.47 15.67 -11.33
C PHE A 535 25.72 16.36 -9.98
N HIS A 536 24.72 17.10 -9.49
CA HIS A 536 24.79 17.78 -8.18
C HIS A 536 24.95 16.77 -7.04
N ASN A 537 24.14 15.74 -6.99
CA ASN A 537 24.26 14.68 -5.97
C ASN A 537 25.60 13.95 -6.01
N ARG A 538 26.15 13.69 -7.22
CA ARG A 538 27.50 13.11 -7.34
C ARG A 538 28.59 14.03 -6.82
N LEU A 539 28.41 15.34 -6.97
CA LEU A 539 29.37 16.34 -6.50
C LEU A 539 29.31 16.45 -4.97
N GLU A 540 28.13 16.39 -4.36
CA GLU A 540 27.95 16.30 -2.92
C GLU A 540 28.53 15.00 -2.35
N ASP A 541 28.22 13.84 -2.93
CA ASP A 541 28.77 12.54 -2.51
C ASP A 541 30.32 12.52 -2.56
N MET A 542 30.91 13.15 -3.58
CA MET A 542 32.36 13.29 -3.68
C MET A 542 32.91 14.21 -2.59
N LYS A 543 32.26 15.34 -2.32
CA LYS A 543 32.65 16.27 -1.29
C LYS A 543 32.65 15.61 0.09
N ASP A 544 31.54 14.92 0.44
CA ASP A 544 31.41 14.21 1.70
C ASP A 544 32.48 13.11 1.85
N SER A 545 32.76 12.35 0.76
CA SER A 545 33.82 11.34 0.74
C SER A 545 35.22 11.93 0.92
N TYR A 546 35.49 13.14 0.41
CA TYR A 546 36.76 13.82 0.64
C TYR A 546 36.87 14.38 2.06
N GLU A 547 35.80 14.93 2.62
CA GLU A 547 35.76 15.42 4.00
C GLU A 547 36.00 14.26 4.98
N GLU A 548 35.34 13.10 4.79
CA GLU A 548 35.55 11.91 5.62
C GLU A 548 36.98 11.37 5.56
N LYS A 549 37.60 11.36 4.36
CA LYS A 549 39.01 10.97 4.21
C LYS A 549 39.97 11.95 4.88
N LEU A 550 39.62 13.22 4.89
CA LEU A 550 40.43 14.29 5.51
C LEU A 550 40.37 14.18 7.03
N GLU A 551 39.18 13.96 7.59
CA GLU A 551 38.98 13.69 9.01
C GLU A 551 39.72 12.43 9.48
N SER A 552 39.61 11.34 8.74
CA SER A 552 40.31 10.09 9.05
C SER A 552 41.83 10.26 9.06
N LYS A 553 42.39 11.02 8.10
CA LYS A 553 43.83 11.34 8.07
C LYS A 553 44.22 12.25 9.23
N PHE A 554 43.37 13.22 9.56
CA PHE A 554 43.63 14.14 10.66
C PHE A 554 43.69 13.41 12.02
N GLU A 555 42.77 12.51 12.30
CA GLU A 555 42.82 11.66 13.50
C GLU A 555 44.05 10.73 13.51
N MET A 556 44.44 10.18 12.38
CA MET A 556 45.64 9.35 12.27
C MET A 556 46.92 10.17 12.56
N TYR A 557 47.03 11.41 12.05
CA TYR A 557 48.14 12.28 12.36
C TYR A 557 48.14 12.72 13.83
N LYS A 558 46.99 13.00 14.41
CA LYS A 558 46.84 13.39 15.82
C LYS A 558 47.27 12.24 16.76
N GLU A 559 46.92 11.00 16.42
CA GLU A 559 47.38 9.81 17.15
C GLU A 559 48.90 9.59 17.00
N ALA A 560 49.44 9.79 15.79
CA ALA A 560 50.90 9.69 15.58
C ALA A 560 51.68 10.74 16.35
N ILE A 561 51.20 11.99 16.41
CA ILE A 561 51.81 13.06 17.19
C ILE A 561 51.75 12.74 18.70
N LYS A 562 50.60 12.27 19.21
CA LYS A 562 50.49 11.85 20.60
C LYS A 562 51.45 10.74 20.94
N LYS A 563 51.57 9.73 20.07
CA LYS A 563 52.51 8.61 20.27
C LYS A 563 53.97 9.07 20.26
N HIS A 564 54.33 9.98 19.32
CA HIS A 564 55.67 10.57 19.27
C HIS A 564 55.97 11.42 20.54
N ALA A 565 55.04 12.25 20.96
CA ALA A 565 55.20 13.05 22.18
C ALA A 565 55.35 12.17 23.43
N TYR A 566 54.60 11.05 23.48
CA TYR A 566 54.71 10.08 24.57
C TYR A 566 56.10 9.39 24.56
N MET A 567 56.62 9.00 23.38
CA MET A 567 57.95 8.38 23.23
C MET A 567 59.05 9.36 23.65
N CYS A 568 59.01 10.62 23.20
CA CYS A 568 59.97 11.64 23.61
C CYS A 568 59.93 11.92 25.11
N ALA A 569 58.74 11.92 25.74
CA ALA A 569 58.60 12.09 27.19
C ALA A 569 59.17 10.87 27.96
N MET A 570 59.02 9.66 27.43
CA MET A 570 59.59 8.43 28.01
C MET A 570 61.11 8.41 27.89
N GLU A 571 61.70 8.80 26.72
CA GLU A 571 63.13 8.96 26.56
C GLU A 571 63.72 9.95 27.55
N GLN A 572 63.06 11.11 27.76
CA GLN A 572 63.52 12.10 28.77
C GLN A 572 63.44 11.60 30.21
N ILE A 573 62.49 10.70 30.50
CA ILE A 573 62.35 10.06 31.83
C ILE A 573 63.42 8.97 31.99
N GLU A 574 63.70 8.18 30.99
CA GLU A 574 64.77 7.15 30.98
C GLU A 574 66.16 7.77 31.20
N ASP A 575 66.44 8.95 30.55
CA ASP A 575 67.70 9.66 30.72
C ASP A 575 67.90 10.25 32.14
N HIS A 576 66.84 10.37 32.90
CA HIS A 576 66.88 10.95 34.29
C HIS A 576 66.56 9.91 35.37
N TYR A 577 66.31 8.65 35.02
CA TYR A 577 65.95 7.59 35.95
C TYR A 577 67.11 6.65 36.21
N VAL A 578 67.63 6.74 37.42
CA VAL A 578 68.62 5.74 37.90
C VAL A 578 67.81 4.52 38.39
N PRO A 579 68.08 3.30 37.89
CA PRO A 579 67.41 2.12 38.43
C PRO A 579 67.59 1.99 39.93
N ILE A 580 66.50 1.64 40.61
CA ILE A 580 66.49 1.51 42.09
C ILE A 580 67.59 0.59 42.60
N GLU A 581 68.00 -0.40 41.81
CA GLU A 581 69.08 -1.32 42.09
C GLU A 581 70.45 -0.62 42.11
N GLU A 582 70.70 0.30 41.19
CA GLU A 582 71.91 1.11 41.15
C GLU A 582 71.93 2.16 42.27
N PHE A 583 70.81 2.77 42.57
CA PHE A 583 70.70 3.69 43.69
C PHE A 583 70.91 2.99 45.04
N LEU A 584 70.38 1.79 45.26
CA LEU A 584 70.62 0.97 46.46
C LEU A 584 72.05 0.48 46.55
N ALA A 585 72.70 0.09 45.43
CA ALA A 585 74.09 -0.34 45.37
C ALA A 585 75.08 0.83 45.64
N GLU A 586 74.71 2.06 45.34
CA GLU A 586 75.50 3.25 45.69
C GLU A 586 75.26 3.66 47.14
N GLN A 587 74.09 3.46 47.72
CA GLN A 587 73.78 3.68 49.13
C GLN A 587 74.56 2.69 50.03
N GLU A 588 74.67 1.42 49.64
CA GLU A 588 75.50 0.41 50.34
C GLU A 588 77.03 0.71 50.28
N LYS A 589 77.50 1.55 49.34
CA LYS A 589 78.90 1.95 49.27
C LYS A 589 79.22 3.16 50.15
N VAL A 590 78.21 3.88 50.64
CA VAL A 590 78.34 5.06 51.49
C VAL A 590 78.21 4.76 52.98
N GLU A 591 77.58 3.61 53.33
CA GLU A 591 77.64 3.01 54.67
C GLU A 591 78.89 2.15 54.82
#